data_4fd78bed42da33e9bd9daa7154d6b648
#
_entry.id   4fd78bed42da33e9bd9daa7154d6b648
#
_cell.length_a   1.000
_cell.length_b   1.000
_cell.length_c   1.000
_cell.angle_alpha   90.00
_cell.angle_beta   90.00
_cell.angle_gamma   90.00
#
_symmetry.space_group_name_H-M   'P 1'
#
loop_
_entity.id
_entity.type
_entity.pdbx_description
1 polymer ?
#
loop_
_entity_poly.entity_id
_entity_poly.type
_entity_poly.pdbx_seq_one_letter_code
_entity_poly.pdbx_strand_id
1 'polypeptide(L)'
;MTKHWFITGISRGLGLALARAALARGDTVVGTVRSGAPPIEAGPGKLHVLTLDVTDGLAIERVVAEAFRRAEGRLDVVVNNAGYGLLGALEDASDEEAQRLFATDVFGPFKVIRAVLPRLRAQGEARILNITSIAGRAPGAASALYAAAKYALEGLTASLHQEVEPLGIKLTAVAPGAFRTDFLSTHSIRLSAPRAGGYDATVGRASQAFSSMAGQQLGDPDRAAEALLRIVDAPDPPLHLLLGSDALRRARAKLAAVEAEIAIWEDLTISTDFPEA
;
A
#
# COMPACT_ATOMS: atom_id res chain seq x y z
N MET A 1 -6.21 9.80 23.42
CA MET A 1 -7.59 9.74 22.91
C MET A 1 -7.72 8.50 22.06
N THR A 2 -8.83 7.77 22.16
CA THR A 2 -9.18 6.63 21.31
C THR A 2 -9.34 7.09 19.87
N LYS A 3 -8.76 6.37 18.89
CA LYS A 3 -8.88 6.67 17.46
C LYS A 3 -9.84 5.72 16.78
N HIS A 4 -10.45 6.22 15.70
CA HIS A 4 -11.33 5.45 14.83
C HIS A 4 -10.64 5.14 13.51
N TRP A 5 -10.50 3.87 13.20
CA TRP A 5 -9.78 3.37 12.03
C TRP A 5 -10.72 2.77 11.00
N PHE A 6 -10.45 3.03 9.73
CA PHE A 6 -10.99 2.25 8.62
C PHE A 6 -9.84 1.57 7.89
N ILE A 7 -9.78 0.23 7.93
CA ILE A 7 -8.66 -0.56 7.38
C ILE A 7 -9.19 -1.55 6.34
N THR A 8 -8.75 -1.43 5.09
CA THR A 8 -9.11 -2.41 4.06
C THR A 8 -8.20 -3.64 4.14
N GLY A 9 -8.79 -4.86 4.12
CA GLY A 9 -8.04 -6.11 4.07
C GLY A 9 -7.38 -6.51 5.39
N ILE A 10 -8.18 -6.78 6.43
CA ILE A 10 -7.69 -7.19 7.76
C ILE A 10 -7.66 -8.71 7.99
N SER A 11 -7.88 -9.52 6.96
CA SER A 11 -7.93 -10.98 7.13
C SER A 11 -6.56 -11.61 7.41
N ARG A 12 -5.45 -10.96 7.05
CA ARG A 12 -4.08 -11.44 7.17
C ARG A 12 -3.04 -10.32 7.01
N GLY A 13 -1.76 -10.67 7.19
CA GLY A 13 -0.62 -9.81 6.89
C GLY A 13 -0.57 -8.52 7.68
N LEU A 14 -0.05 -7.45 7.06
CA LEU A 14 0.12 -6.15 7.72
C LEU A 14 -1.20 -5.54 8.18
N GLY A 15 -2.29 -5.70 7.41
CA GLY A 15 -3.60 -5.19 7.80
C GLY A 15 -4.16 -5.87 9.05
N LEU A 16 -3.92 -7.19 9.20
CA LEU A 16 -4.28 -7.94 10.41
C LEU A 16 -3.45 -7.47 11.62
N ALA A 17 -2.13 -7.38 11.46
CA ALA A 17 -1.23 -6.94 12.53
C ALA A 17 -1.59 -5.52 13.00
N LEU A 18 -1.83 -4.60 12.05
CA LEU A 18 -2.22 -3.23 12.38
C LEU A 18 -3.59 -3.16 13.08
N ALA A 19 -4.57 -3.94 12.62
CA ALA A 19 -5.88 -3.99 13.28
C ALA A 19 -5.76 -4.50 14.72
N ARG A 20 -4.97 -5.55 14.96
CA ARG A 20 -4.70 -6.07 16.31
C ARG A 20 -4.01 -5.03 17.20
N ALA A 21 -2.99 -4.36 16.69
CA ALA A 21 -2.25 -3.34 17.44
C ALA A 21 -3.13 -2.14 17.81
N ALA A 22 -3.98 -1.66 16.89
CA ALA A 22 -4.94 -0.60 17.17
C ALA A 22 -5.97 -1.02 18.23
N LEU A 23 -6.52 -2.24 18.12
CA LEU A 23 -7.45 -2.78 19.10
C LEU A 23 -6.81 -2.97 20.48
N ALA A 24 -5.57 -3.45 20.55
CA ALA A 24 -4.82 -3.60 21.79
C ALA A 24 -4.60 -2.27 22.51
N ARG A 25 -4.52 -1.17 21.75
CA ARG A 25 -4.44 0.21 22.27
C ARG A 25 -5.80 0.75 22.77
N GLY A 26 -6.89 0.03 22.54
CA GLY A 26 -8.24 0.45 22.92
C GLY A 26 -8.97 1.25 21.83
N ASP A 27 -8.44 1.32 20.61
CA ASP A 27 -9.04 2.03 19.49
C ASP A 27 -10.27 1.29 18.91
N THR A 28 -11.07 1.99 18.13
CA THR A 28 -12.16 1.40 17.33
C THR A 28 -11.66 1.12 15.92
N VAL A 29 -11.76 -0.13 15.47
CA VAL A 29 -11.39 -0.55 14.11
C VAL A 29 -12.61 -0.99 13.33
N VAL A 30 -12.87 -0.34 12.22
CA VAL A 30 -13.76 -0.82 11.18
C VAL A 30 -12.88 -1.43 10.08
N GLY A 31 -12.78 -2.75 10.09
CA GLY A 31 -11.94 -3.48 9.14
C GLY A 31 -12.74 -4.17 8.07
N THR A 32 -12.15 -4.34 6.86
CA THR A 32 -12.85 -5.07 5.81
C THR A 32 -12.17 -6.38 5.45
N VAL A 33 -12.99 -7.36 5.05
CA VAL A 33 -12.57 -8.63 4.48
C VAL A 33 -13.39 -8.89 3.20
N ARG A 34 -12.86 -9.68 2.25
CA ARG A 34 -13.66 -10.10 1.07
C ARG A 34 -14.68 -11.17 1.43
N SER A 35 -14.33 -12.03 2.39
CA SER A 35 -15.17 -13.12 2.87
C SER A 35 -14.66 -13.62 4.21
N GLY A 36 -15.52 -14.33 4.96
CA GLY A 36 -15.18 -14.94 6.26
C GLY A 36 -15.01 -13.91 7.37
N ALA A 37 -14.31 -14.30 8.42
CA ALA A 37 -13.97 -13.46 9.57
C ALA A 37 -12.45 -13.38 9.73
N PRO A 38 -11.90 -12.25 10.17
CA PRO A 38 -10.48 -12.14 10.48
C PRO A 38 -10.18 -12.91 11.78
N PRO A 39 -8.98 -13.50 11.93
CA PRO A 39 -8.58 -14.19 13.15
C PRO A 39 -8.14 -13.17 14.23
N ILE A 40 -9.09 -12.34 14.70
CA ILE A 40 -8.88 -11.31 15.71
C ILE A 40 -9.72 -11.63 16.93
N GLU A 41 -9.06 -11.80 18.06
CA GLU A 41 -9.72 -11.94 19.37
C GLU A 41 -10.16 -10.58 19.89
N ALA A 42 -11.23 -10.58 20.69
CA ALA A 42 -11.69 -9.39 21.35
C ALA A 42 -10.63 -8.89 22.33
N GLY A 43 -10.27 -7.62 22.22
CA GLY A 43 -9.34 -6.91 23.09
C GLY A 43 -10.04 -5.72 23.77
N PRO A 44 -9.29 -4.77 24.33
CA PRO A 44 -9.86 -3.55 24.94
C PRO A 44 -10.55 -2.63 23.91
N GLY A 45 -10.19 -2.72 22.63
CA GLY A 45 -10.78 -1.94 21.55
C GLY A 45 -12.09 -2.52 21.01
N LYS A 46 -12.71 -1.80 20.07
CA LYS A 46 -13.94 -2.21 19.40
C LYS A 46 -13.65 -2.60 17.96
N LEU A 47 -14.05 -3.81 17.54
CA LEU A 47 -13.91 -4.28 16.16
C LEU A 47 -15.28 -4.38 15.47
N HIS A 48 -15.36 -3.77 14.29
CA HIS A 48 -16.46 -3.96 13.34
C HIS A 48 -15.89 -4.52 12.04
N VAL A 49 -16.39 -5.67 11.60
CA VAL A 49 -15.97 -6.31 10.36
C VAL A 49 -17.03 -6.11 9.31
N LEU A 50 -16.64 -5.57 8.14
CA LEU A 50 -17.49 -5.38 6.99
C LEU A 50 -16.98 -6.18 5.80
N THR A 51 -17.87 -6.68 4.96
CA THR A 51 -17.49 -7.35 3.72
C THR A 51 -17.32 -6.33 2.60
N LEU A 52 -16.16 -6.34 1.94
CA LEU A 52 -15.85 -5.43 0.84
C LEU A 52 -14.90 -6.09 -0.16
N ASP A 53 -15.30 -6.10 -1.43
CA ASP A 53 -14.39 -6.16 -2.55
C ASP A 53 -14.05 -4.74 -3.00
N VAL A 54 -12.78 -4.35 -2.90
CA VAL A 54 -12.33 -2.98 -3.24
C VAL A 54 -12.41 -2.67 -4.74
N THR A 55 -12.77 -3.64 -5.57
CA THR A 55 -13.02 -3.41 -7.01
C THR A 55 -14.44 -2.92 -7.27
N ASP A 56 -15.40 -3.18 -6.37
CA ASP A 56 -16.80 -2.75 -6.46
C ASP A 56 -16.98 -1.32 -5.88
N GLY A 57 -17.13 -0.34 -6.78
CA GLY A 57 -17.29 1.06 -6.40
C GLY A 57 -18.57 1.35 -5.60
N LEU A 58 -19.68 0.70 -5.94
CA LEU A 58 -20.94 0.88 -5.21
C LEU A 58 -20.89 0.26 -3.81
N ALA A 59 -20.22 -0.87 -3.67
CA ALA A 59 -19.96 -1.47 -2.36
C ALA A 59 -19.07 -0.58 -1.50
N ILE A 60 -18.03 0.07 -2.08
CA ILE A 60 -17.17 1.00 -1.36
C ILE A 60 -17.99 2.15 -0.75
N GLU A 61 -18.86 2.81 -1.53
CA GLU A 61 -19.66 3.92 -1.03
C GLU A 61 -20.55 3.51 0.16
N ARG A 62 -21.23 2.36 0.05
CA ARG A 62 -22.04 1.80 1.14
C ARG A 62 -21.21 1.45 2.38
N VAL A 63 -20.07 0.78 2.19
CA VAL A 63 -19.20 0.35 3.27
C VAL A 63 -18.54 1.53 3.96
N VAL A 64 -18.09 2.55 3.24
CA VAL A 64 -17.55 3.79 3.80
C VAL A 64 -18.63 4.52 4.63
N ALA A 65 -19.86 4.64 4.13
CA ALA A 65 -20.96 5.24 4.89
C ALA A 65 -21.22 4.47 6.20
N GLU A 66 -21.22 3.13 6.14
CA GLU A 66 -21.35 2.25 7.30
C GLU A 66 -20.16 2.38 8.26
N ALA A 67 -18.94 2.51 7.73
CA ALA A 67 -17.74 2.68 8.56
C ALA A 67 -17.83 3.96 9.42
N PHE A 68 -18.22 5.09 8.83
CA PHE A 68 -18.46 6.31 9.59
C PHE A 68 -19.54 6.12 10.66
N ARG A 69 -20.63 5.41 10.34
CA ARG A 69 -21.71 5.14 11.31
C ARG A 69 -21.22 4.29 12.49
N ARG A 70 -20.38 3.25 12.24
CA ARG A 70 -19.80 2.39 13.28
C ARG A 70 -18.74 3.10 14.10
N ALA A 71 -18.09 4.08 13.52
CA ALA A 71 -17.06 4.92 14.13
C ALA A 71 -17.62 6.25 14.69
N GLU A 72 -18.90 6.26 15.09
CA GLU A 72 -19.54 7.40 15.76
C GLU A 72 -19.48 8.71 14.93
N GLY A 73 -19.45 8.58 13.60
CA GLY A 73 -19.42 9.71 12.65
C GLY A 73 -18.03 10.21 12.28
N ARG A 74 -16.98 9.68 12.87
CA ARG A 74 -15.58 10.13 12.69
C ARG A 74 -14.65 8.99 12.28
N LEU A 75 -13.76 9.25 11.32
CA LEU A 75 -12.62 8.37 11.01
C LEU A 75 -11.33 9.18 11.15
N ASP A 76 -10.50 8.82 12.12
CA ASP A 76 -9.20 9.47 12.35
C ASP A 76 -8.13 8.93 11.39
N VAL A 77 -8.23 7.64 11.05
CA VAL A 77 -7.24 6.95 10.21
C VAL A 77 -7.93 6.08 9.17
N VAL A 78 -7.54 6.27 7.91
CA VAL A 78 -7.94 5.43 6.79
C VAL A 78 -6.73 4.71 6.24
N VAL A 79 -6.80 3.38 6.10
CA VAL A 79 -5.67 2.56 5.63
C VAL A 79 -6.09 1.76 4.40
N ASN A 80 -5.55 2.14 3.25
CA ASN A 80 -5.65 1.36 2.04
C ASN A 80 -4.57 0.28 2.04
N ASN A 81 -4.92 -0.89 2.58
CA ASN A 81 -4.01 -2.03 2.71
C ASN A 81 -4.40 -3.20 1.81
N ALA A 82 -5.67 -3.35 1.43
CA ALA A 82 -6.10 -4.42 0.55
C ALA A 82 -5.33 -4.38 -0.79
N GLY A 83 -4.70 -5.48 -1.15
CA GLY A 83 -3.91 -5.59 -2.37
C GLY A 83 -3.29 -6.98 -2.50
N TYR A 84 -2.65 -7.24 -3.64
CA TYR A 84 -1.95 -8.49 -3.91
C TYR A 84 -0.79 -8.27 -4.89
N GLY A 85 0.15 -9.23 -4.98
CA GLY A 85 1.25 -9.20 -5.93
C GLY A 85 0.95 -10.01 -7.19
N LEU A 86 1.47 -9.56 -8.33
CA LEU A 86 1.52 -10.34 -9.57
C LEU A 86 2.97 -10.44 -10.01
N LEU A 87 3.46 -11.65 -10.17
CA LEU A 87 4.84 -11.95 -10.59
C LEU A 87 4.83 -12.78 -11.87
N GLY A 88 5.86 -12.58 -12.69
CA GLY A 88 6.09 -13.25 -13.96
C GLY A 88 6.83 -12.35 -14.94
N ALA A 89 7.18 -12.86 -16.10
CA ALA A 89 7.62 -12.01 -17.20
C ALA A 89 6.45 -11.14 -17.69
N LEU A 90 6.74 -9.94 -18.16
CA LEU A 90 5.69 -9.06 -18.67
C LEU A 90 4.93 -9.70 -19.85
N GLU A 91 5.64 -10.43 -20.71
CA GLU A 91 5.07 -11.18 -21.83
C GLU A 91 4.13 -12.32 -21.42
N ASP A 92 4.28 -12.85 -20.21
CA ASP A 92 3.44 -13.92 -19.67
C ASP A 92 2.11 -13.41 -19.13
N ALA A 93 2.05 -12.14 -18.76
CA ALA A 93 0.86 -11.56 -18.13
C ALA A 93 -0.27 -11.38 -19.13
N SER A 94 -1.49 -11.75 -18.72
CA SER A 94 -2.68 -11.48 -19.54
C SER A 94 -3.25 -10.08 -19.23
N ASP A 95 -4.04 -9.57 -20.18
CA ASP A 95 -4.75 -8.29 -20.02
C ASP A 95 -5.69 -8.34 -18.80
N GLU A 96 -6.35 -9.48 -18.55
CA GLU A 96 -7.24 -9.66 -17.41
C GLU A 96 -6.49 -9.66 -16.08
N GLU A 97 -5.26 -10.21 -16.04
CA GLU A 97 -4.40 -10.16 -14.86
C GLU A 97 -3.97 -8.73 -14.57
N ALA A 98 -3.55 -7.99 -15.59
CA ALA A 98 -3.17 -6.58 -15.48
C ALA A 98 -4.35 -5.72 -15.00
N GLN A 99 -5.52 -5.83 -15.66
CA GLN A 99 -6.73 -5.09 -15.28
C GLN A 99 -7.17 -5.38 -13.85
N ARG A 100 -7.15 -6.65 -13.44
CA ARG A 100 -7.53 -7.06 -12.07
C ARG A 100 -6.56 -6.53 -11.01
N LEU A 101 -5.26 -6.54 -11.32
CA LEU A 101 -4.25 -5.97 -10.44
C LEU A 101 -4.48 -4.47 -10.23
N PHE A 102 -4.62 -3.73 -11.31
CA PHE A 102 -4.87 -2.28 -11.24
C PHE A 102 -6.22 -1.96 -10.61
N ALA A 103 -7.26 -2.72 -10.89
CA ALA A 103 -8.56 -2.55 -10.25
C ALA A 103 -8.48 -2.67 -8.72
N THR A 104 -7.63 -3.59 -8.21
CA THR A 104 -7.45 -3.81 -6.78
C THR A 104 -6.47 -2.82 -6.17
N ASP A 105 -5.25 -2.73 -6.72
CA ASP A 105 -4.10 -2.08 -6.06
C ASP A 105 -4.01 -0.57 -6.35
N VAL A 106 -4.73 -0.07 -7.38
CA VAL A 106 -4.74 1.34 -7.76
C VAL A 106 -6.14 1.93 -7.65
N PHE A 107 -7.10 1.39 -8.41
CA PHE A 107 -8.46 1.94 -8.45
C PHE A 107 -9.25 1.67 -7.17
N GLY A 108 -8.96 0.59 -6.43
CA GLY A 108 -9.52 0.35 -5.11
C GLY A 108 -9.20 1.47 -4.13
N PRO A 109 -7.91 1.73 -3.82
CA PRO A 109 -7.50 2.87 -3.00
C PRO A 109 -8.05 4.23 -3.49
N PHE A 110 -7.99 4.50 -4.80
CA PHE A 110 -8.56 5.71 -5.38
C PHE A 110 -10.06 5.88 -5.03
N LYS A 111 -10.85 4.83 -5.22
CA LYS A 111 -12.30 4.87 -4.93
C LYS A 111 -12.57 5.03 -3.42
N VAL A 112 -11.82 4.33 -2.56
CA VAL A 112 -11.92 4.48 -1.10
C VAL A 112 -11.60 5.91 -0.69
N ILE A 113 -10.49 6.47 -1.14
CA ILE A 113 -10.09 7.85 -0.85
C ILE A 113 -11.19 8.82 -1.28
N ARG A 114 -11.67 8.71 -2.52
CA ARG A 114 -12.74 9.56 -3.05
C ARG A 114 -14.02 9.49 -2.20
N ALA A 115 -14.36 8.31 -1.68
CA ALA A 115 -15.56 8.13 -0.85
C ALA A 115 -15.41 8.73 0.56
N VAL A 116 -14.21 8.69 1.16
CA VAL A 116 -13.97 9.22 2.51
C VAL A 116 -13.70 10.73 2.52
N LEU A 117 -13.07 11.29 1.48
CA LEU A 117 -12.59 12.67 1.44
C LEU A 117 -13.64 13.74 1.80
N PRO A 118 -14.89 13.70 1.31
CA PRO A 118 -15.85 14.73 1.65
C PRO A 118 -16.11 14.87 3.16
N ARG A 119 -16.14 13.73 3.87
CA ARG A 119 -16.34 13.70 5.32
C ARG A 119 -15.08 14.05 6.08
N LEU A 120 -13.90 13.55 5.65
CA LEU A 120 -12.62 13.89 6.27
C LEU A 120 -12.32 15.39 6.13
N ARG A 121 -12.63 15.99 4.99
CA ARG A 121 -12.52 17.43 4.78
C ARG A 121 -13.42 18.23 5.72
N ALA A 122 -14.66 17.78 5.92
CA ALA A 122 -15.58 18.42 6.89
C ALA A 122 -15.10 18.24 8.34
N GLN A 123 -14.39 17.13 8.64
CA GLN A 123 -13.80 16.84 9.93
C GLN A 123 -12.57 17.72 10.24
N GLY A 124 -11.82 18.14 9.22
CA GLY A 124 -10.66 19.03 9.31
C GLY A 124 -9.36 18.39 9.85
N GLU A 125 -9.39 17.11 10.18
CA GLU A 125 -8.21 16.36 10.62
C GLU A 125 -8.36 14.87 10.31
N ALA A 126 -7.40 14.27 9.62
CA ALA A 126 -7.35 12.83 9.38
C ALA A 126 -5.95 12.37 8.95
N ARG A 127 -5.72 11.05 9.00
CA ARG A 127 -4.55 10.37 8.44
C ARG A 127 -5.00 9.37 7.38
N ILE A 128 -4.35 9.38 6.22
CA ILE A 128 -4.54 8.36 5.19
C ILE A 128 -3.22 7.65 4.96
N LEU A 129 -3.18 6.34 5.20
CA LEU A 129 -2.03 5.48 4.94
C LEU A 129 -2.31 4.63 3.70
N ASN A 130 -1.52 4.78 2.66
CA ASN A 130 -1.58 3.94 1.48
C ASN A 130 -0.44 2.91 1.54
N ILE A 131 -0.77 1.63 1.68
CA ILE A 131 0.24 0.56 1.71
C ILE A 131 0.69 0.28 0.28
N THR A 132 1.82 0.90 -0.05
CA THR A 132 2.50 0.73 -1.33
C THR A 132 3.44 -0.49 -1.30
N SER A 133 4.65 -0.37 -1.73
CA SER A 133 5.72 -1.37 -1.64
C SER A 133 7.05 -0.73 -1.99
N ILE A 134 8.15 -1.33 -1.53
CA ILE A 134 9.47 -1.00 -2.09
C ILE A 134 9.53 -1.21 -3.61
N ALA A 135 8.70 -2.08 -4.18
CA ALA A 135 8.57 -2.24 -5.62
C ALA A 135 8.05 -0.98 -6.32
N GLY A 136 7.29 -0.12 -5.64
CA GLY A 136 6.85 1.19 -6.12
C GLY A 136 7.91 2.29 -6.04
N ARG A 137 9.14 2.00 -5.63
CA ARG A 137 10.27 2.95 -5.57
C ARG A 137 11.56 2.37 -6.14
N ALA A 138 11.81 1.09 -5.93
CA ALA A 138 13.00 0.36 -6.39
C ALA A 138 12.57 -1.01 -6.90
N PRO A 139 12.03 -1.10 -8.14
CA PRO A 139 11.49 -2.33 -8.70
C PRO A 139 12.57 -3.38 -8.94
N GLY A 140 12.17 -4.63 -9.04
CA GLY A 140 13.03 -5.75 -9.43
C GLY A 140 12.44 -6.51 -10.60
N ALA A 141 13.21 -7.43 -11.18
CA ALA A 141 12.71 -8.34 -12.21
C ALA A 141 11.50 -9.16 -11.72
N ALA A 142 10.73 -9.70 -12.63
CA ALA A 142 9.52 -10.50 -12.40
C ALA A 142 8.34 -9.75 -11.77
N SER A 143 8.39 -8.43 -11.63
CA SER A 143 7.33 -7.67 -10.94
C SER A 143 6.87 -6.41 -11.70
N ALA A 144 7.02 -6.37 -13.02
CA ALA A 144 6.79 -5.15 -13.80
C ALA A 144 5.39 -4.54 -13.59
N LEU A 145 4.32 -5.32 -13.73
CA LEU A 145 2.94 -4.85 -13.51
C LEU A 145 2.68 -4.48 -12.04
N TYR A 146 3.16 -5.28 -11.10
CA TYR A 146 3.02 -4.98 -9.68
C TYR A 146 3.77 -3.70 -9.30
N ALA A 147 4.99 -3.53 -9.80
CA ALA A 147 5.75 -2.31 -9.61
C ALA A 147 5.00 -1.10 -10.20
N ALA A 148 4.50 -1.20 -11.43
CA ALA A 148 3.71 -0.14 -12.07
C ALA A 148 2.49 0.26 -11.22
N ALA A 149 1.74 -0.71 -10.70
CA ALA A 149 0.61 -0.45 -9.81
C ALA A 149 1.03 0.26 -8.51
N LYS A 150 2.15 -0.15 -7.90
CA LYS A 150 2.65 0.48 -6.67
C LYS A 150 3.27 1.87 -6.92
N TYR A 151 3.92 2.10 -8.08
CA TYR A 151 4.32 3.44 -8.51
C TYR A 151 3.11 4.36 -8.74
N ALA A 152 2.04 3.85 -9.35
CA ALA A 152 0.80 4.60 -9.53
C ALA A 152 0.21 5.05 -8.18
N LEU A 153 0.21 4.18 -7.17
CA LEU A 153 -0.27 4.52 -5.83
C LEU A 153 0.68 5.50 -5.10
N GLU A 154 2.00 5.41 -5.30
CA GLU A 154 2.96 6.41 -4.80
C GLU A 154 2.68 7.79 -5.41
N GLY A 155 2.55 7.88 -6.74
CA GLY A 155 2.28 9.14 -7.44
C GLY A 155 0.93 9.75 -7.03
N LEU A 156 -0.13 8.91 -6.96
CA LEU A 156 -1.43 9.35 -6.47
C LEU A 156 -1.34 9.92 -5.05
N THR A 157 -0.59 9.25 -4.16
CA THR A 157 -0.43 9.70 -2.77
C THR A 157 0.33 11.03 -2.70
N ALA A 158 1.41 11.17 -3.46
CA ALA A 158 2.25 12.36 -3.44
C ALA A 158 1.54 13.60 -4.01
N SER A 159 0.75 13.43 -5.09
CA SER A 159 -0.02 14.52 -5.66
C SER A 159 -1.18 14.91 -4.75
N LEU A 160 -1.98 13.94 -4.31
CA LEU A 160 -3.12 14.19 -3.44
C LEU A 160 -2.71 14.85 -2.10
N HIS A 161 -1.54 14.51 -1.56
CA HIS A 161 -1.04 15.15 -0.34
C HIS A 161 -1.05 16.68 -0.47
N GLN A 162 -0.58 17.22 -1.59
CA GLN A 162 -0.54 18.66 -1.84
C GLN A 162 -1.96 19.28 -1.90
N GLU A 163 -2.95 18.53 -2.33
CA GLU A 163 -4.34 19.00 -2.42
C GLU A 163 -5.04 19.07 -1.06
N VAL A 164 -4.72 18.13 -0.13
CA VAL A 164 -5.52 17.94 1.09
C VAL A 164 -4.76 18.25 2.38
N GLU A 165 -3.46 18.43 2.34
CA GLU A 165 -2.66 18.82 3.51
C GLU A 165 -3.14 20.17 4.10
N PRO A 166 -3.46 21.20 3.30
CA PRO A 166 -4.03 22.45 3.81
C PRO A 166 -5.41 22.28 4.45
N LEU A 167 -6.08 21.13 4.22
CA LEU A 167 -7.38 20.78 4.79
C LEU A 167 -7.24 19.96 6.10
N GLY A 168 -6.02 19.80 6.62
CA GLY A 168 -5.72 19.02 7.82
C GLY A 168 -5.66 17.50 7.60
N ILE A 169 -5.67 17.02 6.36
CA ILE A 169 -5.60 15.59 6.02
C ILE A 169 -4.16 15.26 5.61
N LYS A 170 -3.45 14.46 6.41
CA LYS A 170 -2.08 14.05 6.15
C LYS A 170 -2.03 12.67 5.52
N LEU A 171 -1.24 12.53 4.45
CA LEU A 171 -1.06 11.27 3.73
C LEU A 171 0.33 10.69 3.99
N THR A 172 0.40 9.37 4.06
CA THR A 172 1.68 8.64 4.06
C THR A 172 1.62 7.47 3.07
N ALA A 173 2.51 7.47 2.10
CA ALA A 173 2.82 6.31 1.28
C ALA A 173 3.76 5.40 2.07
N VAL A 174 3.26 4.26 2.49
CA VAL A 174 4.03 3.28 3.26
C VAL A 174 4.57 2.23 2.29
N ALA A 175 5.89 2.15 2.15
CA ALA A 175 6.58 1.21 1.26
C ALA A 175 7.31 0.11 2.05
N PRO A 176 6.65 -1.02 2.36
CA PRO A 176 7.28 -2.15 3.01
C PRO A 176 8.29 -2.85 2.08
N GLY A 177 9.37 -3.35 2.67
CA GLY A 177 10.19 -4.40 2.10
C GLY A 177 9.57 -5.78 2.29
N ALA A 178 10.40 -6.79 2.51
CA ALA A 178 9.96 -8.16 2.73
C ALA A 178 9.59 -8.39 4.21
N PHE A 179 8.31 -8.53 4.47
CA PHE A 179 7.76 -8.84 5.79
C PHE A 179 7.30 -10.30 5.88
N ARG A 180 7.50 -10.92 7.04
CA ARG A 180 7.09 -12.31 7.31
C ARG A 180 5.59 -12.39 7.52
N THR A 181 4.87 -12.38 6.40
CA THR A 181 3.42 -12.48 6.30
C THR A 181 3.08 -13.52 5.23
N ASP A 182 1.80 -13.85 5.10
CA ASP A 182 1.29 -14.70 4.00
C ASP A 182 1.37 -14.00 2.62
N PHE A 183 2.04 -12.84 2.51
CA PHE A 183 2.10 -12.12 1.23
C PHE A 183 2.81 -12.93 0.14
N LEU A 184 3.85 -13.71 0.49
CA LEU A 184 4.53 -14.62 -0.46
C LEU A 184 3.79 -15.95 -0.68
N SER A 185 2.64 -16.17 -0.04
CA SER A 185 1.80 -17.34 -0.30
C SER A 185 0.96 -17.17 -1.58
N THR A 186 0.48 -18.28 -2.12
CA THR A 186 -0.44 -18.32 -3.28
C THR A 186 -1.74 -17.55 -3.07
N HIS A 187 -2.06 -17.18 -1.83
CA HIS A 187 -3.24 -16.37 -1.50
C HIS A 187 -3.03 -14.87 -1.73
N SER A 188 -1.78 -14.38 -1.74
CA SER A 188 -1.46 -12.96 -1.85
C SER A 188 -0.50 -12.63 -3.00
N ILE A 189 0.21 -13.63 -3.54
CA ILE A 189 0.93 -13.51 -4.81
C ILE A 189 0.27 -14.42 -5.84
N ARG A 190 0.04 -13.88 -7.02
CA ARG A 190 -0.32 -14.63 -8.22
C ARG A 190 0.89 -14.71 -9.12
N LEU A 191 1.02 -15.80 -9.83
CA LEU A 191 2.03 -16.00 -10.85
C LEU A 191 1.35 -16.04 -12.19
N SER A 192 1.80 -15.24 -13.15
CA SER A 192 1.39 -15.40 -14.54
C SER A 192 1.90 -16.73 -15.07
N ALA A 193 1.11 -17.42 -15.87
CA ALA A 193 1.50 -18.70 -16.42
C ALA A 193 2.62 -18.49 -17.45
N PRO A 194 3.79 -19.17 -17.31
CA PRO A 194 4.91 -18.97 -18.21
C PRO A 194 4.52 -19.42 -19.62
N ARG A 195 4.65 -18.52 -20.59
CA ARG A 195 4.36 -18.73 -22.01
C ARG A 195 5.59 -18.42 -22.87
N ALA A 196 6.37 -17.42 -22.46
CA ALA A 196 7.55 -16.97 -23.16
C ALA A 196 8.81 -17.65 -22.59
N GLY A 197 9.73 -18.06 -23.48
CA GLY A 197 11.04 -18.57 -23.11
C GLY A 197 12.09 -17.47 -23.00
N GLY A 198 13.30 -17.83 -22.49
CA GLY A 198 14.45 -16.90 -22.47
C GLY A 198 14.57 -16.01 -21.23
N TYR A 199 13.67 -16.13 -20.25
CA TYR A 199 13.67 -15.32 -19.03
C TYR A 199 14.28 -16.02 -17.81
N ASP A 200 14.89 -17.22 -17.94
CA ASP A 200 15.39 -18.01 -16.83
C ASP A 200 16.46 -17.26 -16.02
N ALA A 201 17.35 -16.53 -16.69
CA ALA A 201 18.42 -15.76 -16.08
C ALA A 201 17.95 -14.50 -15.33
N THR A 202 16.74 -14.05 -15.53
CA THR A 202 16.17 -12.83 -14.94
C THR A 202 14.95 -13.16 -14.10
N VAL A 203 13.80 -13.37 -14.74
CA VAL A 203 12.53 -13.69 -14.08
C VAL A 203 12.61 -15.01 -13.32
N GLY A 204 13.23 -16.05 -13.89
CA GLY A 204 13.39 -17.34 -13.25
C GLY A 204 14.17 -17.24 -11.94
N ARG A 205 15.31 -16.56 -11.95
CA ARG A 205 16.10 -16.31 -10.72
C ARG A 205 15.33 -15.47 -9.70
N ALA A 206 14.64 -14.43 -10.13
CA ALA A 206 13.84 -13.61 -9.23
C ALA A 206 12.71 -14.41 -8.58
N SER A 207 12.00 -15.22 -9.35
CA SER A 207 10.92 -16.09 -8.85
C SER A 207 11.44 -17.14 -7.84
N GLN A 208 12.60 -17.72 -8.10
CA GLN A 208 13.25 -18.63 -7.16
C GLN A 208 13.64 -17.91 -5.87
N ALA A 209 14.20 -16.69 -5.96
CA ALA A 209 14.54 -15.89 -4.79
C ALA A 209 13.32 -15.53 -3.96
N PHE A 210 12.18 -15.18 -4.58
CA PHE A 210 10.92 -14.94 -3.87
C PHE A 210 10.42 -16.21 -3.17
N SER A 211 10.46 -17.35 -3.85
CA SER A 211 10.02 -18.63 -3.28
C SER A 211 10.89 -19.07 -2.09
N SER A 212 12.21 -18.89 -2.19
CA SER A 212 13.15 -19.26 -1.12
C SER A 212 13.06 -18.34 0.11
N MET A 213 12.57 -17.10 -0.05
CA MET A 213 12.39 -16.16 1.05
C MET A 213 11.12 -16.41 1.87
N ALA A 214 10.19 -17.25 1.41
CA ALA A 214 8.94 -17.48 2.10
C ALA A 214 9.19 -18.00 3.53
N GLY A 215 8.64 -17.29 4.53
CA GLY A 215 8.85 -17.59 5.96
C GLY A 215 10.19 -17.12 6.55
N GLN A 216 11.12 -16.62 5.73
CA GLN A 216 12.45 -16.15 6.16
C GLN A 216 12.63 -14.64 6.00
N GLN A 217 11.59 -13.92 5.67
CA GLN A 217 11.63 -12.47 5.53
C GLN A 217 12.08 -11.80 6.83
N LEU A 218 12.87 -10.72 6.71
CA LEU A 218 13.42 -10.00 7.87
C LEU A 218 12.40 -9.18 8.61
N GLY A 219 11.39 -8.66 7.90
CA GLY A 219 10.39 -7.77 8.48
C GLY A 219 9.41 -8.52 9.37
N ASP A 220 9.18 -7.96 10.56
CA ASP A 220 8.21 -8.41 11.53
C ASP A 220 6.91 -7.58 11.36
N PRO A 221 5.75 -8.19 11.03
CA PRO A 221 4.51 -7.46 10.82
C PRO A 221 3.99 -6.76 12.08
N ASP A 222 4.25 -7.30 13.28
CA ASP A 222 3.80 -6.68 14.53
C ASP A 222 4.62 -5.42 14.83
N ARG A 223 5.94 -5.46 14.60
CA ARG A 223 6.79 -4.26 14.69
C ARG A 223 6.44 -3.22 13.62
N ALA A 224 6.04 -3.66 12.42
CA ALA A 224 5.53 -2.74 11.40
C ALA A 224 4.25 -2.05 11.87
N ALA A 225 3.33 -2.79 12.49
CA ALA A 225 2.11 -2.23 13.05
C ALA A 225 2.40 -1.19 14.14
N GLU A 226 3.33 -1.46 15.06
CA GLU A 226 3.78 -0.50 16.07
C GLU A 226 4.38 0.77 15.43
N ALA A 227 5.20 0.62 14.38
CA ALA A 227 5.74 1.76 13.65
C ALA A 227 4.63 2.60 13.00
N LEU A 228 3.60 1.96 12.42
CA LEU A 228 2.46 2.66 11.83
C LEU A 228 1.61 3.38 12.89
N LEU A 229 1.42 2.80 14.09
CA LEU A 229 0.77 3.51 15.20
C LEU A 229 1.54 4.79 15.57
N ARG A 230 2.88 4.72 15.64
CA ARG A 230 3.74 5.89 15.91
C ARG A 230 3.62 6.97 14.85
N ILE A 231 3.56 6.59 13.58
CA ILE A 231 3.39 7.54 12.46
C ILE A 231 2.02 8.23 12.50
N VAL A 232 0.97 7.48 12.84
CA VAL A 232 -0.38 8.05 13.01
C VAL A 232 -0.44 9.06 14.15
N ASP A 233 0.35 8.84 15.21
CA ASP A 233 0.41 9.75 16.37
C ASP A 233 1.39 10.92 16.16
N ALA A 234 2.25 10.87 15.14
CA ALA A 234 3.19 11.95 14.85
C ALA A 234 2.44 13.23 14.42
N PRO A 235 2.83 14.39 14.97
CA PRO A 235 2.23 15.66 14.57
C PRO A 235 2.51 15.97 13.10
N ASP A 236 3.68 15.57 12.61
CA ASP A 236 4.12 15.74 11.23
C ASP A 236 4.64 14.40 10.68
N PRO A 237 3.75 13.51 10.18
CA PRO A 237 4.15 12.23 9.62
C PRO A 237 4.80 12.40 8.25
N PRO A 238 5.78 11.55 7.88
CA PRO A 238 6.40 11.63 6.58
C PRO A 238 5.42 11.27 5.45
N LEU A 239 5.49 11.97 4.33
CA LEU A 239 4.77 11.58 3.11
C LEU A 239 5.26 10.21 2.60
N HIS A 240 6.56 9.96 2.70
CA HIS A 240 7.20 8.73 2.21
C HIS A 240 7.84 7.95 3.36
N LEU A 241 7.24 6.84 3.75
CA LEU A 241 7.75 5.95 4.79
C LEU A 241 8.26 4.63 4.18
N LEU A 242 9.48 4.24 4.55
CA LEU A 242 10.02 2.92 4.27
C LEU A 242 9.87 2.04 5.52
N LEU A 243 9.51 0.78 5.33
CA LEU A 243 9.54 -0.21 6.40
C LEU A 243 10.45 -1.38 6.01
N GLY A 244 11.40 -1.69 6.88
CA GLY A 244 12.40 -2.75 6.71
C GLY A 244 13.75 -2.25 6.19
N SER A 245 14.82 -2.89 6.64
CA SER A 245 16.21 -2.56 6.27
C SER A 245 16.52 -2.86 4.81
N ASP A 246 15.88 -3.86 4.23
CA ASP A 246 15.95 -4.18 2.81
C ASP A 246 15.32 -3.11 1.93
N ALA A 247 14.16 -2.58 2.33
CA ALA A 247 13.52 -1.45 1.68
C ALA A 247 14.42 -0.20 1.71
N LEU A 248 14.99 0.12 2.87
CA LEU A 248 15.90 1.26 3.03
C LEU A 248 17.13 1.14 2.12
N ARG A 249 17.78 -0.03 2.10
CA ARG A 249 18.95 -0.27 1.25
C ARG A 249 18.60 -0.12 -0.24
N ARG A 250 17.52 -0.75 -0.69
CA ARG A 250 17.08 -0.70 -2.09
C ARG A 250 16.68 0.71 -2.52
N ALA A 251 15.94 1.43 -1.69
CA ALA A 251 15.53 2.80 -1.99
C ALA A 251 16.75 3.72 -2.13
N ARG A 252 17.72 3.65 -1.21
CA ARG A 252 18.95 4.45 -1.29
C ARG A 252 19.76 4.14 -2.55
N ALA A 253 19.92 2.87 -2.88
CA ALA A 253 20.64 2.46 -4.09
C ALA A 253 19.95 2.98 -5.37
N LYS A 254 18.60 2.91 -5.43
CA LYS A 254 17.85 3.43 -6.59
C LYS A 254 17.95 4.95 -6.70
N LEU A 255 17.84 5.68 -5.59
CA LEU A 255 17.99 7.15 -5.59
C LEU A 255 19.37 7.58 -6.07
N ALA A 256 20.44 6.93 -5.58
CA ALA A 256 21.80 7.22 -6.03
C ALA A 256 22.01 6.90 -7.53
N ALA A 257 21.40 5.82 -8.04
CA ALA A 257 21.48 5.49 -9.46
C ALA A 257 20.74 6.52 -10.32
N VAL A 258 19.57 6.97 -9.91
CA VAL A 258 18.80 8.00 -10.64
C VAL A 258 19.56 9.33 -10.66
N GLU A 259 20.13 9.73 -9.53
CA GLU A 259 20.93 10.97 -9.44
C GLU A 259 22.14 10.92 -10.37
N ALA A 260 22.83 9.76 -10.42
CA ALA A 260 23.95 9.59 -11.36
C ALA A 260 23.49 9.64 -12.83
N GLU A 261 22.33 9.07 -13.17
CA GLU A 261 21.77 9.16 -14.51
C GLU A 261 21.42 10.62 -14.88
N ILE A 262 20.81 11.38 -13.96
CA ILE A 262 20.48 12.81 -14.15
C ILE A 262 21.76 13.61 -14.42
N ALA A 263 22.80 13.42 -13.60
CA ALA A 263 24.06 14.15 -13.76
C ALA A 263 24.75 13.88 -15.11
N ILE A 264 24.63 12.66 -15.66
CA ILE A 264 25.20 12.33 -16.97
C ILE A 264 24.48 13.07 -18.12
N TRP A 265 23.18 13.28 -17.98
CA TRP A 265 22.33 13.82 -19.05
C TRP A 265 21.86 15.26 -18.79
N GLU A 266 22.44 15.96 -17.80
CA GLU A 266 22.06 17.30 -17.38
C GLU A 266 22.12 18.29 -18.53
N ASP A 267 23.24 18.35 -19.29
CA ASP A 267 23.41 19.26 -20.43
C ASP A 267 22.35 19.02 -21.52
N LEU A 268 22.05 17.74 -21.81
CA LEU A 268 21.01 17.41 -22.78
C LEU A 268 19.62 17.84 -22.27
N THR A 269 19.36 17.67 -20.98
CA THR A 269 18.09 18.06 -20.36
C THR A 269 17.87 19.56 -20.47
N ILE A 270 18.87 20.36 -20.11
CA ILE A 270 18.82 21.84 -20.16
C ILE A 270 18.74 22.33 -21.62
N SER A 271 19.37 21.64 -22.56
CA SER A 271 19.36 22.03 -23.98
C SER A 271 17.97 22.03 -24.64
N THR A 272 16.96 21.50 -23.98
CA THR A 272 15.56 21.52 -24.43
C THR A 272 14.80 22.80 -24.11
N ASP A 273 15.39 23.67 -23.31
CA ASP A 273 14.82 24.98 -22.99
C ASP A 273 14.98 25.96 -24.18
N PHE A 274 14.12 26.98 -24.24
CA PHE A 274 14.32 28.03 -25.18
C PHE A 274 15.65 28.77 -24.88
N PRO A 275 16.46 29.15 -25.89
CA PRO A 275 17.64 29.94 -25.66
C PRO A 275 17.27 31.20 -24.86
N GLU A 276 18.09 31.54 -23.85
CA GLU A 276 17.92 32.80 -23.16
C GLU A 276 17.99 33.94 -24.17
N ALA A 277 17.00 34.88 -24.12
CA ALA A 277 16.90 36.02 -25.02
C ALA A 277 17.95 37.09 -24.73
#